data_316a900ca396479ccb967c1f82216731
#
_entry.id   316a900ca396479ccb967c1f82216731
#
_cell.length_a   1.000
_cell.length_b   1.000
_cell.length_c   1.000
_cell.angle_alpha   90.00
_cell.angle_beta   90.00
_cell.angle_gamma   90.00
#
_symmetry.space_group_name_H-M   'P 1'
#
loop_
_entity.id
_entity.type
_entity.pdbx_description
1 polymer ?
#
loop_
_entity_poly.entity_id
_entity_poly.type
_entity_poly.pdbx_seq_one_letter_code
_entity_poly.pdbx_strand_id
1 'polypeptide(L)' 'MEIRPGRYRHFKGNEYEVLCVARHSETLEEMVVYRALYGEGGVWVRPAGMWNETVERDGETFPRFLYIGD' A
#
# COMPACT_ATOMS: atom_id res chain seq x y z
N MET A 1 0.03 8.62 -10.64
CA MET A 1 -0.95 7.75 -10.00
C MET A 1 -1.05 8.13 -8.53
N GLU A 2 -2.25 8.48 -8.10
CA GLU A 2 -2.44 8.95 -6.74
C GLU A 2 -2.76 7.82 -5.79
N ILE A 3 -2.08 7.82 -4.66
CA ILE A 3 -2.36 6.89 -3.58
C ILE A 3 -2.88 7.73 -2.43
N ARG A 4 -4.11 7.50 -2.04
CA ARG A 4 -4.80 8.26 -1.01
C ARG A 4 -4.36 7.81 0.37
N PRO A 5 -4.07 8.73 1.30
CA PRO A 5 -3.85 8.32 2.70
C PRO A 5 -5.10 7.69 3.28
N GLY A 6 -4.93 6.79 4.22
CA GLY A 6 -6.04 6.10 4.84
C GLY A 6 -5.77 4.62 4.98
N ARG A 7 -6.82 3.85 5.26
CA ARG A 7 -6.66 2.42 5.50
C ARG A 7 -6.87 1.60 4.22
N TYR A 8 -6.04 0.58 4.10
CA TYR A 8 -6.08 -0.36 2.98
C TYR A 8 -6.07 -1.77 3.51
N ARG A 9 -6.70 -2.69 2.79
CA ARG A 9 -6.65 -4.12 3.09
C ARG A 9 -5.84 -4.82 2.00
N HIS A 10 -4.83 -5.56 2.43
CA HIS A 10 -4.08 -6.43 1.53
C HIS A 10 -4.96 -7.61 1.14
N PHE A 11 -4.77 -8.14 -0.08
CA PHE A 11 -5.61 -9.25 -0.56
C PHE A 11 -5.54 -10.48 0.34
N LYS A 12 -4.50 -10.61 1.15
CA LYS A 12 -4.38 -11.70 2.12
C LYS A 12 -5.07 -11.42 3.45
N GLY A 13 -5.69 -10.24 3.59
CA GLY A 13 -6.50 -9.91 4.75
C GLY A 13 -5.93 -8.92 5.74
N ASN A 14 -4.61 -8.73 5.76
CA ASN A 14 -3.99 -7.79 6.69
C ASN A 14 -4.31 -6.35 6.29
N GLU A 15 -4.42 -5.47 7.29
CA GLU A 15 -4.74 -4.07 7.06
C GLU A 15 -3.55 -3.17 7.37
N TYR A 16 -3.51 -2.06 6.65
CA TYR A 16 -2.42 -1.08 6.74
C TYR A 16 -2.99 0.31 6.64
N GLU A 17 -2.27 1.27 7.23
CA GLU A 17 -2.62 2.68 7.10
C GLU A 17 -1.54 3.36 6.27
N VAL A 18 -1.93 3.96 5.14
CA VAL A 18 -1.03 4.79 4.35
C VAL A 18 -0.95 6.15 5.02
N LEU A 19 0.26 6.56 5.39
CA LEU A 19 0.51 7.82 6.07
C LEU A 19 0.75 8.95 5.07
N CYS A 20 1.53 8.66 4.04
CA CYS A 20 1.86 9.64 3.01
C CYS A 20 2.56 8.95 1.85
N VAL A 21 2.76 9.71 0.78
CA VAL A 21 3.63 9.28 -0.33
C VAL A 21 4.85 10.19 -0.27
N ALA A 22 6.03 9.60 -0.25
CA ALA A 22 7.30 10.31 -0.18
C ALA A 22 8.11 10.01 -1.44
N ARG A 23 9.29 10.62 -1.55
CA ARG A 23 10.20 10.34 -2.66
C ARG A 23 11.47 9.70 -2.13
N HIS A 24 11.97 8.75 -2.89
CA HIS A 24 13.28 8.17 -2.60
C HIS A 24 14.33 9.27 -2.81
N SER A 25 15.20 9.46 -1.83
CA SER A 25 16.13 10.58 -1.86
C SER A 25 17.13 10.54 -3.01
N GLU A 26 17.41 9.35 -3.53
CA GLU A 26 18.40 9.20 -4.60
C GLU A 26 17.76 9.06 -5.97
N THR A 27 16.71 8.25 -6.08
CA THR A 27 16.09 7.95 -7.37
C THR A 27 14.91 8.84 -7.70
N LEU A 28 14.38 9.55 -6.71
CA LEU A 28 13.17 10.36 -6.80
C LEU A 28 11.92 9.52 -7.08
N GLU A 29 12.01 8.21 -6.93
CA GLU A 29 10.88 7.32 -7.10
C GLU A 29 9.86 7.57 -5.98
N GLU A 30 8.57 7.54 -6.35
CA GLU A 30 7.52 7.70 -5.35
C GLU A 30 7.42 6.45 -4.47
N MET A 31 7.37 6.67 -3.15
CA MET A 31 7.32 5.60 -2.17
C MET A 31 6.09 5.79 -1.29
N VAL A 32 5.38 4.70 -1.04
CA VAL A 32 4.26 4.73 -0.09
C VAL A 32 4.80 4.46 1.30
N VAL A 33 4.51 5.37 2.22
CA VAL A 33 4.87 5.21 3.63
C VAL A 33 3.63 4.73 4.36
N TYR A 34 3.72 3.57 4.98
CA TYR A 34 2.53 2.97 5.58
C TYR A 34 2.87 2.26 6.89
N ARG A 35 1.84 2.11 7.73
CA ARG A 35 1.95 1.44 9.02
C ARG A 35 1.14 0.17 9.00
N ALA A 36 1.71 -0.91 9.52
CA ALA A 36 0.96 -2.15 9.70
C ALA A 36 -0.04 -1.95 10.85
N LEU A 37 -1.29 -2.36 10.64
CA LEU A 37 -2.33 -2.29 11.67
C LEU A 37 -2.47 -3.63 12.38
N TYR A 38 -1.34 -4.30 12.56
CA TYR A 38 -1.26 -5.57 13.28
C TYR A 38 0.15 -5.68 13.85
N GLY A 39 0.35 -6.63 14.74
CA GLY A 39 1.64 -6.85 15.36
C GLY A 39 2.10 -5.61 16.11
N GLU A 40 3.34 -5.22 15.90
CA GLU A 40 3.94 -4.07 16.58
C GLU A 40 3.66 -2.73 15.89
N GLY A 41 2.95 -2.75 14.78
CA GLY A 41 2.60 -1.53 14.08
C GLY A 41 3.76 -0.81 13.43
N GLY A 42 4.72 -1.57 12.89
CA GLY A 42 5.89 -0.97 12.26
C GLY A 42 5.55 -0.12 11.05
N VAL A 43 6.38 0.89 10.79
CA VAL A 43 6.23 1.78 9.64
C VAL A 43 7.22 1.33 8.57
N TRP A 44 6.73 1.20 7.34
CA TRP A 44 7.50 0.67 6.22
C TRP A 44 7.33 1.54 5.00
N VAL A 45 8.17 1.35 4.01
CA VAL A 45 8.02 2.00 2.70
C VAL A 45 8.01 0.95 1.60
N ARG A 46 7.28 1.25 0.52
CA ARG A 46 7.19 0.38 -0.64
C ARG A 46 7.06 1.26 -1.88
N PRO A 47 7.73 0.90 -3.00
CA PRO A 47 7.55 1.68 -4.23
C PRO A 47 6.07 1.78 -4.62
N ALA A 48 5.66 2.98 -5.03
CA ALA A 48 4.25 3.22 -5.36
C ALA A 48 3.76 2.30 -6.47
N GLY A 49 4.62 1.99 -7.45
CA GLY A 49 4.26 1.06 -8.52
C GLY A 49 3.89 -0.32 -8.00
N MET A 50 4.58 -0.78 -6.96
CA MET A 50 4.28 -2.08 -6.35
C MET A 50 3.02 -2.02 -5.49
N TRP A 51 2.72 -0.87 -4.91
CA TRP A 51 1.50 -0.70 -4.13
C TRP A 51 0.26 -0.85 -4.98
N ASN A 52 0.33 -0.32 -6.21
CA ASN A 52 -0.81 -0.31 -7.12
C ASN A 52 -0.93 -1.55 -8.00
N GLU A 53 -0.12 -2.57 -7.77
CA GLU A 53 -0.21 -3.79 -8.56
C GLU A 53 -1.53 -4.51 -8.36
N THR A 54 -1.96 -5.20 -9.42
CA THR A 54 -3.12 -6.06 -9.32
C THR A 54 -2.67 -7.51 -9.14
N VAL A 55 -3.55 -8.31 -8.56
CA VAL A 55 -3.31 -9.74 -8.35
C VAL A 55 -4.37 -10.50 -9.12
N GLU A 56 -3.97 -11.54 -9.83
CA GLU A 56 -4.89 -12.41 -10.54
C GLU A 56 -4.99 -13.73 -9.80
N ARG A 57 -6.22 -14.15 -9.51
CA ARG A 57 -6.45 -15.40 -8.80
C ARG A 57 -7.79 -16.00 -9.27
N ASP A 58 -7.76 -17.25 -9.67
CA ASP A 58 -8.96 -17.99 -10.11
C ASP A 58 -9.71 -17.27 -11.22
N GLY A 59 -8.96 -16.63 -12.13
CA GLY A 59 -9.55 -15.93 -13.26
C GLY A 59 -10.07 -14.53 -12.93
N GLU A 60 -9.91 -14.09 -11.69
CA GLU A 60 -10.34 -12.77 -11.28
C GLU A 60 -9.15 -11.88 -11.00
N THR A 61 -9.29 -10.60 -11.31
CA THR A 61 -8.24 -9.60 -11.07
C THR A 61 -8.73 -8.62 -10.02
N PHE A 62 -7.89 -8.36 -9.02
CA PHE A 62 -8.24 -7.42 -7.95
C PHE A 62 -6.98 -6.69 -7.49
N PRO A 63 -7.13 -5.52 -6.85
CA PRO A 63 -5.96 -4.77 -6.38
C PRO A 63 -5.28 -5.49 -5.23
N ARG A 64 -3.93 -5.40 -5.20
CA ARG A 64 -3.16 -5.96 -4.09
C ARG A 64 -3.56 -5.32 -2.77
N PHE A 65 -3.78 -4.00 -2.79
CA PHE A 65 -4.24 -3.24 -1.63
C PHE A 65 -5.52 -2.51 -2.00
N LEU A 66 -6.57 -2.74 -1.25
CA LEU A 66 -7.87 -2.12 -1.48
C LEU A 66 -8.10 -1.03 -0.44
N TYR A 67 -8.41 0.17 -0.90
CA TYR A 67 -8.75 1.28 -0.02
C TYR A 67 -10.06 0.97 0.71
N ILE A 68 -10.07 1.07 2.03
CA ILE A 68 -11.26 0.75 2.82
C ILE A 68 -11.73 1.90 3.71
N GLY A 69 -11.13 3.08 3.56
CA GLY A 69 -11.58 4.25 4.28
C GLY A 69 -10.51 4.86 5.18
N ASP A 70 -10.90 5.85 5.91
CA ASP A 70 -9.98 6.58 6.80
C ASP A 70 -9.81 5.89 8.14
#